data_a2fb5c1723cb5323adc5d2de593eeda8
#
_entry.id   a2fb5c1723cb5323adc5d2de593eeda8
#
_cell.length_a   1.000
_cell.length_b   1.000
_cell.length_c   1.000
_cell.angle_alpha   90.00
_cell.angle_beta   90.00
_cell.angle_gamma   90.00
#
_symmetry.space_group_name_H-M   'P 1'
#
loop_
_entity.id
_entity.type
_entity.pdbx_description
1 polymer ?
#
loop_
_entity_poly.entity_id
_entity_poly.type
_entity_poly.pdbx_seq_one_letter_code
_entity_poly.pdbx_strand_id
1 'polypeptide(L)'
;MSKSFLMGNEAIGLGAVRAGVKVVSGYPGTPSTEVLETVAKHNPGDIYVEWSVNEKAGMEVAAAAAYTGARTMVTMKQVGLNVASDPLMSLAYVGVKGGMVVVVADDPGPISSQTEQDTRRFGQFSKLPVFDPSSPEEAYEMIKDAFEYSEKYHTPVLFRPTTRLCHGC
;
A
#
# COMPACT_ATOMS: atom_id res chain seq x y z
N MET A 1 -17.02 -4.74 -21.16
CA MET A 1 -15.85 -4.86 -20.26
C MET A 1 -15.55 -6.34 -20.07
N SER A 2 -14.33 -6.78 -20.35
CA SER A 2 -13.91 -8.16 -20.06
C SER A 2 -13.84 -8.33 -18.54
N LYS A 3 -14.48 -9.35 -18.00
CA LYS A 3 -14.33 -9.74 -16.60
C LYS A 3 -13.01 -10.50 -16.48
N SER A 4 -12.15 -10.11 -15.52
CA SER A 4 -10.93 -10.83 -15.16
C SER A 4 -11.12 -11.42 -13.78
N PHE A 5 -10.62 -12.63 -13.58
CA PHE A 5 -10.58 -13.27 -12.28
C PHE A 5 -9.21 -12.96 -11.66
N LEU A 6 -9.20 -12.19 -10.58
CA LEU A 6 -7.99 -11.66 -9.96
C LEU A 6 -7.97 -11.96 -8.46
N MET A 7 -6.80 -12.27 -7.93
CA MET A 7 -6.59 -12.22 -6.49
C MET A 7 -6.60 -10.78 -6.00
N GLY A 8 -6.89 -10.58 -4.71
CA GLY A 8 -6.90 -9.24 -4.13
C GLY A 8 -5.58 -8.48 -4.30
N ASN A 9 -4.44 -9.15 -4.15
CA ASN A 9 -3.13 -8.54 -4.40
C ASN A 9 -2.96 -8.08 -5.86
N GLU A 10 -3.43 -8.88 -6.82
CA GLU A 10 -3.41 -8.50 -8.23
C GLU A 10 -4.34 -7.32 -8.51
N ALA A 11 -5.52 -7.32 -7.88
CA ALA A 11 -6.49 -6.23 -8.01
C ALA A 11 -5.92 -4.90 -7.49
N ILE A 12 -5.26 -4.91 -6.32
CA ILE A 12 -4.59 -3.73 -5.76
C ILE A 12 -3.46 -3.24 -6.69
N GLY A 13 -2.59 -4.15 -7.14
CA GLY A 13 -1.47 -3.80 -8.01
C GLY A 13 -1.93 -3.20 -9.35
N LEU A 14 -2.89 -3.83 -10.01
CA LEU A 14 -3.48 -3.34 -11.28
C LEU A 14 -4.24 -2.02 -11.08
N GLY A 15 -4.98 -1.90 -9.98
CA GLY A 15 -5.66 -0.66 -9.61
C GLY A 15 -4.67 0.50 -9.43
N ALA A 16 -3.52 0.25 -8.79
CA ALA A 16 -2.45 1.24 -8.61
C ALA A 16 -1.82 1.67 -9.96
N VAL A 17 -1.56 0.71 -10.87
CA VAL A 17 -1.08 1.01 -12.23
C VAL A 17 -2.09 1.89 -12.97
N ARG A 18 -3.38 1.52 -12.94
CA ARG A 18 -4.46 2.31 -13.54
C ARG A 18 -4.58 3.70 -12.92
N ALA A 19 -4.35 3.83 -11.63
CA ALA A 19 -4.36 5.11 -10.91
C ALA A 19 -3.13 5.97 -11.20
N GLY A 20 -2.18 5.49 -12.00
CA GLY A 20 -1.01 6.28 -12.42
C GLY A 20 0.08 6.39 -11.37
N VAL A 21 0.27 5.35 -10.56
CA VAL A 21 1.40 5.25 -9.64
C VAL A 21 2.72 5.38 -10.40
N LYS A 22 3.71 6.07 -9.83
CA LYS A 22 5.03 6.30 -10.46
C LYS A 22 6.20 5.66 -9.71
N VAL A 23 6.04 5.47 -8.41
CA VAL A 23 7.05 4.80 -7.59
C VAL A 23 6.37 3.79 -6.70
N VAL A 24 6.84 2.57 -6.73
CA VAL A 24 6.41 1.50 -5.84
C VAL A 24 7.63 0.88 -5.18
N SER A 25 7.67 0.93 -3.86
CA SER A 25 8.72 0.33 -3.05
C SER A 25 8.09 -0.64 -2.04
N GLY A 26 8.88 -1.51 -1.48
CA GLY A 26 8.38 -2.44 -0.49
C GLY A 26 9.45 -3.34 0.08
N TYR A 27 9.05 -4.14 1.05
CA TYR A 27 9.85 -5.25 1.56
C TYR A 27 9.03 -6.54 1.47
N PRO A 28 9.59 -7.64 0.93
CA PRO A 28 8.82 -8.85 0.68
C PRO A 28 8.32 -9.47 2.00
N GLY A 29 7.07 -9.86 2.00
CA GLY A 29 6.43 -10.50 3.15
C GLY A 29 4.98 -10.86 2.87
N THR A 30 4.64 -12.15 3.04
CA THR A 30 3.25 -12.62 2.92
C THR A 30 2.38 -11.94 4.00
N PRO A 31 1.20 -11.39 3.66
CA PRO A 31 0.47 -11.61 2.40
C PRO A 31 0.58 -10.49 1.35
N SER A 32 1.53 -9.55 1.41
CA SER A 32 1.57 -8.34 0.57
C SER A 32 2.48 -8.42 -0.66
N THR A 33 3.31 -9.46 -0.78
CA THR A 33 4.39 -9.56 -1.80
C THR A 33 3.87 -9.37 -3.22
N GLU A 34 2.79 -10.03 -3.59
CA GLU A 34 2.27 -10.07 -4.96
C GLU A 34 1.70 -8.71 -5.42
N VAL A 35 1.44 -7.76 -4.53
CA VAL A 35 1.01 -6.41 -4.91
C VAL A 35 2.10 -5.72 -5.73
N LEU A 36 3.33 -5.67 -5.20
CA LEU A 36 4.47 -5.06 -5.89
C LEU A 36 4.86 -5.87 -7.13
N GLU A 37 4.86 -7.20 -7.05
CA GLU A 37 5.15 -8.08 -8.20
C GLU A 37 4.16 -7.85 -9.34
N THR A 38 2.88 -7.63 -9.03
CA THR A 38 1.86 -7.33 -10.03
C THR A 38 2.12 -6.00 -10.72
N VAL A 39 2.51 -4.96 -9.96
CA VAL A 39 2.90 -3.68 -10.56
C VAL A 39 4.12 -3.87 -11.47
N ALA A 40 5.14 -4.59 -11.00
CA ALA A 40 6.34 -4.86 -11.82
C ALA A 40 6.00 -5.59 -13.13
N LYS A 41 5.14 -6.60 -13.06
CA LYS A 41 4.69 -7.39 -14.22
C LYS A 41 3.90 -6.58 -15.25
N HIS A 42 3.10 -5.61 -14.76
CA HIS A 42 2.21 -4.80 -15.61
C HIS A 42 2.72 -3.37 -15.80
N ASN A 43 3.99 -3.13 -15.49
CA ASN A 43 4.63 -1.83 -15.64
C ASN A 43 4.66 -1.40 -17.12
N PRO A 44 4.06 -0.26 -17.48
CA PRO A 44 4.11 0.24 -18.86
C PRO A 44 5.50 0.80 -19.25
N GLY A 45 6.46 0.79 -18.34
CA GLY A 45 7.85 1.23 -18.57
C GLY A 45 8.21 2.56 -17.92
N ASP A 46 7.28 3.19 -17.21
CA ASP A 46 7.46 4.49 -16.55
C ASP A 46 7.21 4.47 -15.04
N ILE A 47 7.11 3.29 -14.44
CA ILE A 47 6.97 3.09 -13.00
C ILE A 47 8.29 2.59 -12.43
N TYR A 48 8.86 3.30 -11.46
CA TYR A 48 9.98 2.78 -10.69
C TYR A 48 9.48 1.79 -9.66
N VAL A 49 10.04 0.57 -9.68
CA VAL A 49 9.65 -0.52 -8.77
C VAL A 49 10.89 -1.10 -8.12
N GLU A 50 10.92 -1.20 -6.79
CA GLU A 50 12.05 -1.80 -6.09
C GLU A 50 11.64 -2.60 -4.85
N TRP A 51 12.39 -3.65 -4.57
CA TRP A 51 12.47 -4.24 -3.24
C TRP A 51 13.56 -3.52 -2.44
N SER A 52 13.16 -2.86 -1.36
CA SER A 52 14.08 -2.16 -0.46
C SER A 52 14.69 -3.13 0.55
N VAL A 53 15.75 -2.70 1.25
CA VAL A 53 16.46 -3.54 2.25
C VAL A 53 15.65 -3.81 3.52
N ASN A 54 14.67 -2.97 3.81
CA ASN A 54 13.66 -3.13 4.86
C ASN A 54 12.49 -2.15 4.64
N GLU A 55 11.45 -2.25 5.47
CA GLU A 55 10.23 -1.46 5.33
C GLU A 55 10.45 0.04 5.61
N LYS A 56 11.39 0.38 6.51
CA LYS A 56 11.74 1.78 6.76
C LYS A 56 12.33 2.42 5.50
N ALA A 57 13.30 1.76 4.88
CA ALA A 57 13.92 2.24 3.63
C ALA A 57 12.87 2.36 2.51
N GLY A 58 12.00 1.35 2.36
CA GLY A 58 10.90 1.42 1.38
C GLY A 58 9.95 2.60 1.62
N MET A 59 9.60 2.86 2.86
CA MET A 59 8.77 4.02 3.23
C MET A 59 9.46 5.34 2.88
N GLU A 60 10.76 5.46 3.14
CA GLU A 60 11.53 6.68 2.87
C GLU A 60 11.70 6.93 1.36
N VAL A 61 11.87 5.87 0.54
CA VAL A 61 11.89 5.97 -0.93
C VAL A 61 10.55 6.50 -1.45
N ALA A 62 9.43 5.90 -1.02
CA ALA A 62 8.10 6.36 -1.40
C ALA A 62 7.84 7.80 -0.95
N ALA A 63 8.23 8.15 0.28
CA ALA A 63 8.08 9.50 0.81
C ALA A 63 8.85 10.55 0.00
N ALA A 64 10.11 10.27 -0.32
CA ALA A 64 10.95 11.17 -1.11
C ALA A 64 10.31 11.46 -2.47
N ALA A 65 9.78 10.45 -3.15
CA ALA A 65 9.07 10.64 -4.41
C ALA A 65 7.73 11.38 -4.22
N ALA A 66 6.98 11.12 -3.15
CA ALA A 66 5.74 11.84 -2.84
C ALA A 66 5.98 13.34 -2.60
N TYR A 67 7.09 13.72 -2.00
CA TYR A 67 7.47 15.14 -1.83
C TYR A 67 7.68 15.86 -3.17
N THR A 68 8.09 15.13 -4.22
CA THR A 68 8.21 15.72 -5.57
C THR A 68 6.88 15.88 -6.30
N GLY A 69 5.81 15.26 -5.79
CA GLY A 69 4.47 15.28 -6.37
C GLY A 69 4.10 14.01 -7.14
N ALA A 70 4.94 12.96 -7.10
CA ALA A 70 4.62 11.68 -7.72
C ALA A 70 3.59 10.89 -6.88
N ARG A 71 2.71 10.13 -7.54
CA ARG A 71 1.91 9.10 -6.87
C ARG A 71 2.81 7.93 -6.48
N THR A 72 2.82 7.58 -5.21
CA THR A 72 3.70 6.56 -4.65
C THR A 72 2.94 5.52 -3.85
N MET A 73 3.42 4.30 -3.88
CA MET A 73 2.90 3.21 -3.08
C MET A 73 4.06 2.50 -2.37
N VAL A 74 3.87 2.15 -1.10
CA VAL A 74 4.78 1.25 -0.40
C VAL A 74 4.01 0.06 0.13
N THR A 75 4.59 -1.14 0.02
CA THR A 75 3.91 -2.40 0.40
C THR A 75 4.66 -3.12 1.50
N MET A 76 3.92 -3.59 2.49
CA MET A 76 4.45 -4.36 3.62
C MET A 76 3.37 -5.17 4.31
N LYS A 77 3.76 -6.15 5.11
CA LYS A 77 2.86 -6.80 6.06
C LYS A 77 2.77 -6.00 7.37
N GLN A 78 1.82 -6.37 8.25
CA GLN A 78 1.54 -5.63 9.50
C GLN A 78 2.77 -5.44 10.40
N VAL A 79 3.64 -6.45 10.55
CA VAL A 79 4.85 -6.31 11.38
C VAL A 79 5.88 -5.38 10.75
N GLY A 80 5.87 -5.24 9.42
CA GLY A 80 6.71 -4.29 8.71
C GLY A 80 6.34 -2.84 9.02
N LEU A 81 5.06 -2.58 9.30
CA LEU A 81 4.62 -1.26 9.73
C LEU A 81 5.29 -0.82 11.04
N ASN A 82 5.61 -1.76 11.93
CA ASN A 82 6.35 -1.44 13.15
C ASN A 82 7.76 -0.89 12.83
N VAL A 83 8.43 -1.47 11.83
CA VAL A 83 9.73 -1.01 11.35
C VAL A 83 9.63 0.35 10.65
N ALA A 84 8.57 0.55 9.87
CA ALA A 84 8.31 1.77 9.12
C ALA A 84 7.57 2.86 9.95
N SER A 85 7.29 2.63 11.22
CA SER A 85 6.50 3.55 12.03
C SER A 85 7.16 4.92 12.23
N ASP A 86 8.48 4.97 12.37
CA ASP A 86 9.23 6.21 12.52
C ASP A 86 9.02 7.16 11.31
N PRO A 87 9.34 6.79 10.07
CA PRO A 87 9.06 7.67 8.93
C PRO A 87 7.55 7.90 8.72
N LEU A 88 6.69 6.91 8.99
CA LEU A 88 5.25 7.11 8.85
C LEU A 88 4.71 8.18 9.81
N MET A 89 5.15 8.19 11.06
CA MET A 89 4.73 9.20 12.04
C MET A 89 5.24 10.59 11.68
N SER A 90 6.45 10.67 11.12
CA SER A 90 6.99 11.93 10.59
C SER A 90 6.17 12.42 9.39
N LEU A 91 5.80 11.53 8.46
CA LEU A 91 4.94 11.84 7.32
C LEU A 91 3.53 12.26 7.72
N ALA A 92 2.96 11.65 8.77
CA ALA A 92 1.65 12.03 9.30
C ALA A 92 1.63 13.49 9.79
N TYR A 93 2.77 14.01 10.23
CA TYR A 93 2.92 15.40 10.67
C TYR A 93 3.27 16.36 9.53
N VAL A 94 4.22 15.97 8.67
CA VAL A 94 4.73 16.83 7.58
C VAL A 94 3.77 16.84 6.39
N GLY A 95 3.10 15.74 6.13
CA GLY A 95 2.26 15.53 4.94
C GLY A 95 3.06 15.19 3.68
N VAL A 96 2.36 15.10 2.55
CA VAL A 96 2.90 14.77 1.24
C VAL A 96 2.33 15.71 0.17
N LYS A 97 3.01 15.82 -0.98
CA LYS A 97 2.53 16.61 -2.12
C LYS A 97 1.83 15.74 -3.15
N GLY A 98 2.43 14.63 -3.54
CA GLY A 98 1.81 13.62 -4.40
C GLY A 98 1.04 12.60 -3.57
N GLY A 99 0.13 11.87 -4.18
CA GLY A 99 -0.63 10.82 -3.51
C GLY A 99 0.29 9.72 -2.98
N MET A 100 0.20 9.41 -1.70
CA MET A 100 0.98 8.33 -1.08
C MET A 100 0.08 7.32 -0.38
N VAL A 101 0.13 6.09 -0.86
CA VAL A 101 -0.63 4.96 -0.31
C VAL A 101 0.32 3.95 0.34
N VAL A 102 0.08 3.69 1.61
CA VAL A 102 0.83 2.70 2.40
C VAL A 102 -0.03 1.44 2.51
N VAL A 103 0.27 0.44 1.70
CA VAL A 103 -0.41 -0.85 1.72
C VAL A 103 0.17 -1.70 2.84
N VAL A 104 -0.66 -1.98 3.83
CA VAL A 104 -0.29 -2.79 4.99
C VAL A 104 -1.22 -3.99 5.08
N ALA A 105 -0.75 -5.15 4.70
CA ALA A 105 -1.55 -6.36 4.71
C ALA A 105 -1.56 -7.01 6.11
N ASP A 106 -2.75 -7.01 6.72
CA ASP A 106 -3.00 -7.64 8.01
C ASP A 106 -3.27 -9.15 7.87
N ASP A 107 -2.91 -9.90 8.89
CA ASP A 107 -3.13 -11.35 8.96
C ASP A 107 -3.94 -11.73 10.21
N PRO A 108 -5.24 -11.40 10.27
CA PRO A 108 -6.09 -11.71 11.42
C PRO A 108 -6.29 -13.22 11.58
N GLY A 109 -6.05 -13.73 12.82
CA GLY A 109 -5.93 -15.14 13.08
C GLY A 109 -4.74 -15.72 12.31
N PRO A 110 -3.49 -15.48 12.76
CA PRO A 110 -2.31 -15.56 11.89
C PRO A 110 -2.26 -16.85 11.07
N ILE A 111 -2.24 -16.71 9.76
CA ILE A 111 -2.15 -17.82 8.79
C ILE A 111 -0.69 -17.98 8.35
N SER A 112 -0.01 -16.88 8.04
CA SER A 112 1.36 -16.86 7.52
C SER A 112 2.29 -15.92 8.29
N SER A 113 1.76 -15.05 9.14
CA SER A 113 2.55 -14.13 9.95
C SER A 113 2.84 -14.69 11.34
N GLN A 114 3.93 -14.24 11.95
CA GLN A 114 4.32 -14.65 13.30
C GLN A 114 3.47 -14.03 14.41
N THR A 115 2.75 -12.94 14.12
CA THR A 115 1.89 -12.21 15.06
C THR A 115 0.65 -11.69 14.37
N GLU A 116 -0.33 -11.27 15.17
CA GLU A 116 -1.53 -10.58 14.72
C GLU A 116 -1.47 -9.11 15.12
N GLN A 117 -1.78 -8.22 14.19
CA GLN A 117 -1.95 -6.79 14.45
C GLN A 117 -3.16 -6.27 13.66
N ASP A 118 -3.79 -5.23 14.19
CA ASP A 118 -4.89 -4.53 13.52
C ASP A 118 -4.43 -3.12 13.12
N THR A 119 -4.06 -2.97 11.87
CA THR A 119 -3.58 -1.70 11.29
C THR A 119 -4.60 -0.56 11.42
N ARG A 120 -5.89 -0.85 11.59
CA ARG A 120 -6.90 0.17 11.86
C ARG A 120 -6.63 0.92 13.16
N ARG A 121 -6.07 0.24 14.17
CA ARG A 121 -5.64 0.86 15.43
C ARG A 121 -4.43 1.77 15.22
N PHE A 122 -3.55 1.38 14.30
CA PHE A 122 -2.42 2.22 13.92
C PHE A 122 -2.91 3.53 13.25
N GLY A 123 -3.92 3.45 12.39
CA GLY A 123 -4.57 4.61 11.80
C GLY A 123 -5.11 5.57 12.86
N GLN A 124 -5.76 5.05 13.89
CA GLN A 124 -6.23 5.86 15.03
C GLN A 124 -5.08 6.54 15.79
N PHE A 125 -4.00 5.81 16.04
CA PHE A 125 -2.82 6.33 16.75
C PHE A 125 -2.08 7.40 15.94
N SER A 126 -1.86 7.17 14.66
CA SER A 126 -1.17 8.09 13.75
C SER A 126 -2.08 9.23 13.24
N LYS A 127 -3.38 9.14 13.44
CA LYS A 127 -4.41 10.04 12.87
C LYS A 127 -4.44 10.03 11.33
N LEU A 128 -3.98 8.95 10.72
CA LEU A 128 -4.05 8.76 9.28
C LEU A 128 -5.36 8.06 8.87
N PRO A 129 -5.91 8.42 7.71
CA PRO A 129 -7.07 7.72 7.16
C PRO A 129 -6.71 6.27 6.80
N VAL A 130 -7.67 5.37 6.99
CA VAL A 130 -7.53 3.95 6.67
C VAL A 130 -8.57 3.57 5.66
N PHE A 131 -8.14 3.00 4.53
CA PHE A 131 -8.97 2.37 3.52
C PHE A 131 -8.93 0.85 3.75
N ASP A 132 -10.08 0.24 3.96
CA ASP A 132 -10.23 -1.16 4.39
C ASP A 132 -11.18 -1.91 3.44
N PRO A 133 -10.69 -2.36 2.27
CA PRO A 133 -11.54 -3.03 1.29
C PRO A 133 -11.99 -4.41 1.78
N SER A 134 -13.20 -4.81 1.37
CA SER A 134 -13.82 -6.08 1.74
C SER A 134 -13.76 -7.14 0.64
N SER A 135 -13.48 -6.73 -0.61
CA SER A 135 -13.39 -7.63 -1.77
C SER A 135 -12.30 -7.17 -2.75
N PRO A 136 -11.80 -8.07 -3.63
CA PRO A 136 -10.85 -7.71 -4.68
C PRO A 136 -11.39 -6.63 -5.63
N GLU A 137 -12.68 -6.66 -5.97
CA GLU A 137 -13.31 -5.66 -6.81
C GLU A 137 -13.31 -4.28 -6.16
N GLU A 138 -13.69 -4.23 -4.88
CA GLU A 138 -13.64 -2.99 -4.09
C GLU A 138 -12.20 -2.49 -3.95
N ALA A 139 -11.23 -3.37 -3.70
CA ALA A 139 -9.83 -3.00 -3.59
C ALA A 139 -9.28 -2.37 -4.87
N TYR A 140 -9.67 -2.90 -6.04
CA TYR A 140 -9.27 -2.37 -7.35
C TYR A 140 -9.75 -0.92 -7.60
N GLU A 141 -10.97 -0.60 -7.19
CA GLU A 141 -11.51 0.76 -7.35
C GLU A 141 -11.04 1.69 -6.21
N MET A 142 -11.06 1.21 -4.97
CA MET A 142 -10.73 1.97 -3.78
C MET A 142 -9.28 2.47 -3.74
N ILE A 143 -8.33 1.75 -4.37
CA ILE A 143 -6.93 2.20 -4.41
C ILE A 143 -6.77 3.54 -5.15
N LYS A 144 -7.58 3.80 -6.17
CA LYS A 144 -7.63 5.08 -6.87
C LYS A 144 -8.15 6.18 -5.95
N ASP A 145 -9.23 5.90 -5.23
CA ASP A 145 -9.81 6.85 -4.27
C ASP A 145 -8.83 7.19 -3.16
N ALA A 146 -8.01 6.20 -2.73
CA ALA A 146 -6.96 6.40 -1.74
C ALA A 146 -5.88 7.38 -2.22
N PHE A 147 -5.43 7.28 -3.49
CA PHE A 147 -4.51 8.25 -4.08
C PHE A 147 -5.13 9.65 -4.17
N GLU A 148 -6.37 9.75 -4.66
CA GLU A 148 -7.08 11.03 -4.80
C GLU A 148 -7.33 11.68 -3.43
N TYR A 149 -7.65 10.90 -2.41
CA TYR A 149 -7.81 11.38 -1.04
C TYR A 149 -6.49 11.91 -0.50
N SER A 150 -5.40 11.15 -0.67
CA SER A 150 -4.06 11.54 -0.23
C SER A 150 -3.62 12.87 -0.84
N GLU A 151 -3.83 13.05 -2.16
CA GLU A 151 -3.52 14.29 -2.86
C GLU A 151 -4.38 15.46 -2.37
N LYS A 152 -5.69 15.24 -2.22
CA LYS A 152 -6.63 16.28 -1.81
C LYS A 152 -6.33 16.84 -0.42
N TYR A 153 -5.90 15.99 0.50
CA TYR A 153 -5.67 16.36 1.90
C TYR A 153 -4.19 16.45 2.27
N HIS A 154 -3.29 16.23 1.31
CA HIS A 154 -1.83 16.27 1.51
C HIS A 154 -1.34 15.37 2.66
N THR A 155 -1.92 14.19 2.78
CA THR A 155 -1.62 13.24 3.85
C THR A 155 -1.37 11.84 3.27
N PRO A 156 -0.41 11.06 3.78
CA PRO A 156 -0.37 9.66 3.43
C PRO A 156 -1.64 8.95 3.92
N VAL A 157 -2.02 7.87 3.26
CA VAL A 157 -3.15 7.04 3.65
C VAL A 157 -2.72 5.60 3.86
N LEU A 158 -3.31 4.93 4.84
CA LEU A 158 -3.14 3.50 5.05
C LEU A 158 -4.18 2.74 4.21
N PHE A 159 -3.74 1.74 3.47
CA PHE A 159 -4.61 0.82 2.74
C PHE A 159 -4.43 -0.57 3.33
N ARG A 160 -5.49 -1.10 3.95
CA ARG A 160 -5.43 -2.26 4.82
C ARG A 160 -6.17 -3.47 4.24
N PRO A 161 -5.58 -4.25 3.33
CA PRO A 161 -6.13 -5.54 2.96
C PRO A 161 -5.84 -6.59 4.05
N THR A 162 -6.67 -7.63 4.11
CA THR A 162 -6.40 -8.80 4.95
C THR A 162 -5.86 -9.95 4.10
N THR A 163 -5.21 -10.94 4.73
CA THR A 163 -4.75 -12.16 4.03
C THR A 163 -5.85 -12.82 3.22
N ARG A 164 -7.08 -12.86 3.75
CA ARG A 164 -8.22 -13.45 3.06
C ARG A 164 -8.59 -12.68 1.79
N LEU A 165 -8.48 -11.37 1.81
CA LEU A 165 -8.67 -10.55 0.62
C LEU A 165 -7.47 -10.70 -0.32
N CYS A 166 -6.25 -10.58 0.18
CA CYS A 166 -5.03 -10.65 -0.63
C CYS A 166 -4.97 -11.88 -1.53
N HIS A 167 -5.34 -13.05 -0.98
CA HIS A 167 -5.30 -14.34 -1.66
C HIS A 167 -6.69 -14.87 -2.05
N GLY A 168 -7.76 -14.12 -1.78
CA GLY A 168 -9.12 -14.39 -2.26
C GLY A 168 -9.34 -13.87 -3.68
N CYS A 169 -10.35 -14.47 -4.34
CA CYS A 169 -10.80 -14.08 -5.69
C CYS A 169 -12.28 -13.76 -5.70
#